data_4cd1b3878f7de625d2acba2393961ab7
#
_entry.id   4cd1b3878f7de625d2acba2393961ab7
#
_cell.length_a   1.000
_cell.length_b   1.000
_cell.length_c   1.000
_cell.angle_alpha   90.00
_cell.angle_beta   90.00
_cell.angle_gamma   90.00
#
_symmetry.space_group_name_H-M   'P 1'
#
loop_
_entity.id
_entity.type
_entity.pdbx_description
1 polymer ?
#
loop_
_entity_poly.entity_id
_entity_poly.type
_entity_poly.pdbx_seq_one_letter_code
_entity_poly.pdbx_strand_id
1 'polypeptide(L)'
;MENIDITIVGAGSAGLTLALLLAPLGLSIVVLEQGDAPKSTLTNPQRVSALNLASQRVLNHVGAWQAIAANARSYNAMQVWDADSFARIEFNAQTERLEQLGWICDNEQIRLALYQQLQPFNNVRCEFNCTINSLVQSERDVLVNINQQHLLLSRLLVGADGVNSMVRRTMQLPLTHWDYQQQAIVGTIICDEPHNNIARQVFLPDGPLALLPLPQPNKCSIVWSCAPERAAALLAMDDLSFSQALTAASNSVLGPINIQTPRQSFNLTMRYSSSWQRGRVVLVADAAHSIHPLAGQGMNLGLMDVAALAELISEALADNNDFSESRLLRRYERWRKAEAQTLIGAMEVFKRGFSNTQPLLKLVRAVSMSGVDKLPWLKSKIIAAALGNSGDLPKLAQPQVKTAHSA
;
A
#
# COMPACT_ATOMS: atom_id res chain seq x y z
N MET A 1 -18.85 -29.25 -8.40
CA MET A 1 -19.14 -27.82 -8.58
C MET A 1 -19.75 -27.32 -7.29
N GLU A 2 -19.19 -26.24 -6.74
CA GLU A 2 -19.57 -25.66 -5.43
C GLU A 2 -20.09 -24.25 -5.65
N ASN A 3 -21.22 -23.89 -5.06
CA ASN A 3 -21.78 -22.53 -5.11
C ASN A 3 -21.18 -21.67 -3.99
N ILE A 4 -20.64 -20.53 -4.36
CA ILE A 4 -19.96 -19.59 -3.47
C ILE A 4 -20.52 -18.18 -3.71
N ASP A 5 -20.76 -17.42 -2.67
CA ASP A 5 -21.19 -16.02 -2.83
C ASP A 5 -20.06 -15.17 -3.39
N ILE A 6 -18.87 -15.26 -2.81
CA ILE A 6 -17.74 -14.44 -3.23
C ILE A 6 -16.45 -15.28 -3.31
N THR A 7 -15.81 -15.24 -4.48
CA THR A 7 -14.43 -15.73 -4.62
C THR A 7 -13.47 -14.54 -4.70
N ILE A 8 -12.46 -14.53 -3.83
CA ILE A 8 -11.38 -13.53 -3.79
C ILE A 8 -10.11 -14.18 -4.32
N VAL A 9 -9.53 -13.65 -5.37
CA VAL A 9 -8.26 -14.13 -5.94
C VAL A 9 -7.13 -13.28 -5.40
N GLY A 10 -6.27 -13.90 -4.57
CA GLY A 10 -5.14 -13.29 -3.89
C GLY A 10 -5.34 -13.16 -2.38
N ALA A 11 -4.52 -13.86 -1.58
CA ALA A 11 -4.44 -13.76 -0.12
C ALA A 11 -3.35 -12.77 0.34
N GLY A 12 -3.22 -11.64 -0.36
CA GLY A 12 -2.46 -10.49 0.10
C GLY A 12 -3.23 -9.69 1.16
N SER A 13 -2.62 -8.61 1.67
CA SER A 13 -3.26 -7.78 2.71
C SER A 13 -4.64 -7.26 2.28
N ALA A 14 -4.83 -6.88 1.02
CA ALA A 14 -6.12 -6.41 0.52
C ALA A 14 -7.18 -7.52 0.49
N GLY A 15 -6.85 -8.69 -0.09
CA GLY A 15 -7.79 -9.82 -0.19
C GLY A 15 -8.21 -10.36 1.17
N LEU A 16 -7.26 -10.54 2.10
CA LEU A 16 -7.56 -11.00 3.46
C LEU A 16 -8.36 -9.96 4.26
N THR A 17 -8.07 -8.66 4.09
CA THR A 17 -8.87 -7.60 4.72
C THR A 17 -10.30 -7.59 4.19
N LEU A 18 -10.49 -7.75 2.87
CA LEU A 18 -11.82 -7.84 2.29
C LEU A 18 -12.58 -9.05 2.83
N ALA A 19 -11.94 -10.22 2.88
CA ALA A 19 -12.56 -11.42 3.45
C ALA A 19 -13.03 -11.20 4.89
N LEU A 20 -12.20 -10.56 5.74
CA LEU A 20 -12.55 -10.23 7.12
C LEU A 20 -13.70 -9.23 7.24
N LEU A 21 -13.75 -8.22 6.38
CA LEU A 21 -14.84 -7.24 6.37
C LEU A 21 -16.18 -7.86 5.96
N LEU A 22 -16.15 -8.88 5.11
CA LEU A 22 -17.34 -9.55 4.59
C LEU A 22 -17.77 -10.78 5.43
N ALA A 23 -16.84 -11.38 6.16
CA ALA A 23 -17.10 -12.59 6.96
C ALA A 23 -18.31 -12.45 7.92
N PRO A 24 -18.48 -11.31 8.65
CA PRO A 24 -19.64 -11.14 9.55
C PRO A 24 -20.99 -11.05 8.84
N LEU A 25 -21.01 -10.87 7.51
CA LEU A 25 -22.25 -10.75 6.73
C LEU A 25 -22.89 -12.12 6.40
N GLY A 26 -22.25 -13.22 6.79
CA GLY A 26 -22.76 -14.58 6.59
C GLY A 26 -22.61 -15.12 5.16
N LEU A 27 -21.91 -14.39 4.27
CA LEU A 27 -21.63 -14.83 2.90
C LEU A 27 -20.62 -15.98 2.89
N SER A 28 -20.82 -16.95 1.99
CA SER A 28 -19.80 -17.99 1.71
C SER A 28 -18.65 -17.39 0.90
N ILE A 29 -17.43 -17.42 1.45
CA ILE A 29 -16.26 -16.79 0.86
C ILE A 29 -15.14 -17.79 0.67
N VAL A 30 -14.55 -17.79 -0.52
CA VAL A 30 -13.32 -18.54 -0.81
C VAL A 30 -12.22 -17.57 -1.23
N VAL A 31 -11.09 -17.61 -0.53
CA VAL A 31 -9.88 -16.86 -0.89
C VAL A 31 -8.90 -17.81 -1.53
N LEU A 32 -8.51 -17.56 -2.78
CA LEU A 32 -7.59 -18.39 -3.56
C LEU A 32 -6.22 -17.70 -3.64
N GLU A 33 -5.16 -18.42 -3.30
CA GLU A 33 -3.79 -17.92 -3.33
C GLU A 33 -2.87 -18.91 -4.04
N GLN A 34 -2.04 -18.39 -4.95
CA GLN A 34 -1.06 -19.20 -5.66
C GLN A 34 0.12 -19.58 -4.77
N GLY A 35 0.50 -18.71 -3.85
CA GLY A 35 1.61 -18.92 -2.94
C GLY A 35 1.24 -19.67 -1.67
N ASP A 36 2.23 -19.82 -0.80
CA ASP A 36 2.08 -20.43 0.52
C ASP A 36 1.22 -19.59 1.47
N ALA A 37 0.67 -20.27 2.48
CA ALA A 37 0.07 -19.60 3.64
C ALA A 37 1.10 -18.69 4.33
N PRO A 38 0.67 -17.54 4.89
CA PRO A 38 1.59 -16.66 5.59
C PRO A 38 2.24 -17.36 6.77
N LYS A 39 3.54 -17.15 6.91
CA LYS A 39 4.37 -17.72 7.99
C LYS A 39 5.01 -16.60 8.80
N SER A 40 5.29 -16.86 10.06
CA SER A 40 6.00 -15.88 10.89
C SER A 40 7.44 -15.71 10.40
N THR A 41 7.80 -14.49 10.02
CA THR A 41 9.16 -14.10 9.62
C THR A 41 9.67 -13.04 10.60
N LEU A 42 10.24 -13.47 11.73
CA LEU A 42 10.55 -12.56 12.84
C LEU A 42 11.88 -11.82 12.73
N THR A 43 12.75 -12.10 11.75
CA THR A 43 14.13 -11.68 11.89
C THR A 43 14.54 -10.44 11.10
N ASN A 44 14.07 -10.23 9.88
CA ASN A 44 14.39 -9.02 9.11
C ASN A 44 13.33 -8.78 8.04
N PRO A 45 12.54 -7.72 8.11
CA PRO A 45 11.53 -7.42 7.11
C PRO A 45 12.19 -7.16 5.75
N GLN A 46 11.78 -7.90 4.73
CA GLN A 46 12.24 -7.67 3.37
C GLN A 46 11.45 -6.55 2.70
N ARG A 47 10.17 -6.40 3.03
CA ARG A 47 9.29 -5.36 2.51
C ARG A 47 8.42 -4.80 3.62
N VAL A 48 8.44 -3.49 3.75
CA VAL A 48 7.62 -2.77 4.71
C VAL A 48 6.67 -1.82 4.00
N SER A 49 5.58 -1.49 4.69
CA SER A 49 4.65 -0.44 4.27
C SER A 49 4.51 0.62 5.37
N ALA A 50 4.38 1.87 4.95
CA ALA A 50 4.04 2.97 5.84
C ALA A 50 2.51 3.06 5.91
N LEU A 51 1.91 2.58 6.99
CA LEU A 51 0.47 2.64 7.21
C LEU A 51 0.08 3.98 7.82
N ASN A 52 -0.95 4.59 7.26
CA ASN A 52 -1.55 5.82 7.77
C ASN A 52 -2.71 5.53 8.75
N LEU A 53 -3.26 6.60 9.34
CA LEU A 53 -4.32 6.50 10.33
C LEU A 53 -5.62 5.88 9.77
N ALA A 54 -5.97 6.15 8.51
CA ALA A 54 -7.16 5.55 7.88
C ALA A 54 -7.01 4.04 7.74
N SER A 55 -5.85 3.58 7.27
CA SER A 55 -5.53 2.14 7.17
C SER A 55 -5.52 1.46 8.53
N GLN A 56 -4.98 2.13 9.54
CA GLN A 56 -4.98 1.62 10.91
C GLN A 56 -6.41 1.41 11.43
N ARG A 57 -7.34 2.34 11.14
CA ARG A 57 -8.76 2.18 11.55
C ARG A 57 -9.39 0.95 10.91
N VAL A 58 -9.18 0.72 9.63
CA VAL A 58 -9.69 -0.47 8.91
C VAL A 58 -9.11 -1.75 9.52
N LEU A 59 -7.79 -1.81 9.72
CA LEU A 59 -7.12 -2.97 10.32
C LEU A 59 -7.54 -3.21 11.78
N ASN A 60 -7.83 -2.15 12.52
CA ASN A 60 -8.37 -2.24 13.86
C ASN A 60 -9.80 -2.77 13.88
N HIS A 61 -10.64 -2.35 12.93
CA HIS A 61 -12.02 -2.81 12.80
C HIS A 61 -12.09 -4.34 12.56
N VAL A 62 -11.19 -4.88 11.76
CA VAL A 62 -11.09 -6.32 11.51
C VAL A 62 -10.31 -7.10 12.58
N GLY A 63 -9.92 -6.45 13.68
CA GLY A 63 -9.25 -7.07 14.82
C GLY A 63 -7.76 -7.38 14.64
N ALA A 64 -7.18 -7.10 13.47
CA ALA A 64 -5.79 -7.45 13.17
C ALA A 64 -4.75 -6.46 13.76
N TRP A 65 -5.18 -5.25 14.11
CA TRP A 65 -4.27 -4.16 14.45
C TRP A 65 -3.37 -4.45 15.65
N GLN A 66 -3.88 -5.06 16.71
CA GLN A 66 -3.10 -5.34 17.92
C GLN A 66 -1.88 -6.22 17.62
N ALA A 67 -2.06 -7.27 16.82
CA ALA A 67 -0.96 -8.15 16.42
C ALA A 67 0.04 -7.46 15.48
N ILE A 68 -0.45 -6.60 14.59
CA ILE A 68 0.40 -5.80 13.69
C ILE A 68 1.22 -4.78 14.50
N ALA A 69 0.59 -4.04 15.39
CA ALA A 69 1.21 -2.99 16.20
C ALA A 69 2.35 -3.49 17.10
N ALA A 70 2.25 -4.74 17.57
CA ALA A 70 3.28 -5.37 18.40
C ALA A 70 4.65 -5.45 17.70
N ASN A 71 4.68 -5.51 16.37
CA ASN A 71 5.89 -5.62 15.55
C ASN A 71 6.09 -4.41 14.62
N ALA A 72 5.27 -3.39 14.72
CA ALA A 72 5.36 -2.17 13.95
C ALA A 72 6.18 -1.10 14.68
N ARG A 73 6.66 -0.11 13.93
CA ARG A 73 7.25 1.10 14.51
C ARG A 73 6.44 2.32 14.14
N SER A 74 5.87 2.99 15.15
CA SER A 74 5.26 4.30 14.94
C SER A 74 6.32 5.34 14.64
N TYR A 75 6.00 6.29 13.76
CA TYR A 75 6.84 7.46 13.53
C TYR A 75 6.03 8.73 13.82
N ASN A 76 6.66 9.64 14.52
CA ASN A 76 6.06 10.89 14.98
C ASN A 76 6.52 12.12 14.19
N ALA A 77 7.53 11.94 13.34
CA ALA A 77 7.98 12.97 12.43
C ALA A 77 8.39 12.37 11.08
N MET A 78 8.30 13.19 10.04
CA MET A 78 8.81 12.90 8.71
C MET A 78 9.67 14.06 8.25
N GLN A 79 10.91 13.77 7.87
CA GLN A 79 11.86 14.72 7.34
C GLN A 79 12.13 14.45 5.88
N VAL A 80 11.93 15.46 5.05
CA VAL A 80 12.13 15.39 3.60
C VAL A 80 13.06 16.51 3.18
N TRP A 81 14.14 16.19 2.45
CA TRP A 81 15.07 17.21 1.96
C TRP A 81 15.58 16.87 0.56
N ASP A 82 16.12 17.87 -0.09
CA ASP A 82 16.78 17.77 -1.38
C ASP A 82 18.29 17.74 -1.18
N ALA A 83 18.98 16.74 -1.73
CA ALA A 83 20.44 16.61 -1.58
C ALA A 83 21.23 17.76 -2.20
N ASP A 84 20.69 18.41 -3.23
CA ASP A 84 21.35 19.46 -4.02
C ASP A 84 20.98 20.88 -3.57
N SER A 85 20.13 21.04 -2.56
CA SER A 85 19.68 22.36 -2.08
C SER A 85 19.47 22.39 -0.56
N PHE A 86 19.22 23.57 -0.03
CA PHE A 86 18.88 23.75 1.39
C PHE A 86 17.40 23.48 1.70
N ALA A 87 16.63 23.01 0.71
CA ALA A 87 15.21 22.77 0.86
C ALA A 87 14.95 21.58 1.78
N ARG A 88 14.23 21.83 2.87
CA ARG A 88 13.83 20.82 3.84
C ARG A 88 12.40 21.11 4.29
N ILE A 89 11.62 20.05 4.43
CA ILE A 89 10.27 20.09 5.02
C ILE A 89 10.27 19.10 6.17
N GLU A 90 9.71 19.50 7.28
CA GLU A 90 9.47 18.61 8.42
C GLU A 90 7.99 18.59 8.76
N PHE A 91 7.46 17.40 8.91
CA PHE A 91 6.13 17.12 9.42
C PHE A 91 6.28 16.50 10.80
N ASN A 92 5.55 17.04 11.78
CA ASN A 92 5.63 16.59 13.17
C ASN A 92 4.22 16.35 13.71
N ALA A 93 3.98 15.18 14.31
CA ALA A 93 2.71 14.80 14.87
C ALA A 93 2.21 15.77 15.96
N GLN A 94 3.12 16.29 16.79
CA GLN A 94 2.77 17.22 17.85
C GLN A 94 2.18 18.52 17.31
N THR A 95 2.72 19.04 16.20
CA THR A 95 2.19 20.24 15.53
C THR A 95 0.74 20.05 15.08
N GLU A 96 0.40 18.82 14.67
CA GLU A 96 -0.94 18.44 14.25
C GLU A 96 -1.82 17.90 15.38
N ARG A 97 -1.35 17.96 16.63
CA ARG A 97 -2.03 17.42 17.84
C ARG A 97 -2.33 15.93 17.72
N LEU A 98 -1.41 15.17 17.12
CA LEU A 98 -1.46 13.73 16.96
C LEU A 98 -0.36 13.07 17.79
N GLU A 99 -0.56 11.82 18.16
CA GLU A 99 0.47 11.02 18.82
C GLU A 99 1.54 10.55 17.81
N GLN A 100 1.11 10.20 16.59
CA GLN A 100 1.98 9.73 15.51
C GLN A 100 1.41 10.08 14.13
N LEU A 101 2.28 10.08 13.12
CA LEU A 101 1.89 10.27 11.73
C LEU A 101 1.53 8.95 11.03
N GLY A 102 2.01 7.83 11.55
CA GLY A 102 1.76 6.51 10.99
C GLY A 102 2.70 5.44 11.56
N TRP A 103 2.75 4.31 10.91
CA TRP A 103 3.53 3.14 11.34
C TRP A 103 4.25 2.50 10.17
N ILE A 104 5.47 2.06 10.41
CA ILE A 104 6.21 1.19 9.48
C ILE A 104 5.95 -0.24 9.92
N CYS A 105 5.34 -1.01 9.03
CA CYS A 105 4.90 -2.38 9.30
C CYS A 105 5.50 -3.34 8.27
N ASP A 106 5.90 -4.53 8.71
CA ASP A 106 6.29 -5.61 7.83
C ASP A 106 5.06 -6.18 7.12
N ASN A 107 5.13 -6.31 5.79
CA ASN A 107 4.01 -6.77 4.96
C ASN A 107 3.59 -8.22 5.28
N GLU A 108 4.54 -9.10 5.60
CA GLU A 108 4.23 -10.48 5.96
C GLU A 108 3.60 -10.58 7.36
N GLN A 109 3.98 -9.70 8.30
CA GLN A 109 3.31 -9.62 9.60
C GLN A 109 1.87 -9.12 9.47
N ILE A 110 1.62 -8.14 8.60
CA ILE A 110 0.24 -7.70 8.28
C ILE A 110 -0.57 -8.87 7.72
N ARG A 111 -0.01 -9.58 6.74
CA ARG A 111 -0.65 -10.72 6.09
C ARG A 111 -0.95 -11.85 7.06
N LEU A 112 0.01 -12.18 7.93
CA LEU A 112 -0.14 -13.21 8.98
C LEU A 112 -1.23 -12.84 9.98
N ALA A 113 -1.21 -11.61 10.50
CA ALA A 113 -2.21 -11.13 11.46
C ALA A 113 -3.63 -11.20 10.87
N LEU A 114 -3.81 -10.75 9.62
CA LEU A 114 -5.10 -10.84 8.93
C LEU A 114 -5.56 -12.28 8.73
N TYR A 115 -4.66 -13.17 8.32
CA TYR A 115 -4.99 -14.58 8.12
C TYR A 115 -5.40 -15.26 9.44
N GLN A 116 -4.74 -14.94 10.55
CA GLN A 116 -5.09 -15.46 11.86
C GLN A 116 -6.49 -15.02 12.32
N GLN A 117 -6.90 -13.78 11.99
CA GLN A 117 -8.23 -13.29 12.30
C GLN A 117 -9.34 -13.98 11.51
N LEU A 118 -9.04 -14.63 10.39
CA LEU A 118 -10.03 -15.39 9.62
C LEU A 118 -10.35 -16.78 10.22
N GLN A 119 -9.48 -17.32 11.07
CA GLN A 119 -9.63 -18.69 11.59
C GLN A 119 -10.96 -18.97 12.32
N PRO A 120 -11.58 -18.00 13.04
CA PRO A 120 -12.86 -18.24 13.71
C PRO A 120 -14.08 -18.28 12.75
N PHE A 121 -13.94 -17.86 11.49
CA PHE A 121 -15.05 -17.74 10.56
C PHE A 121 -15.23 -19.02 9.72
N ASN A 122 -16.24 -19.82 10.03
CA ASN A 122 -16.53 -21.06 9.31
C ASN A 122 -17.07 -20.85 7.88
N ASN A 123 -17.54 -19.65 7.56
CA ASN A 123 -18.03 -19.27 6.24
C ASN A 123 -16.95 -18.71 5.31
N VAL A 124 -15.68 -18.64 5.77
CA VAL A 124 -14.53 -18.21 5.00
C VAL A 124 -13.51 -19.32 4.91
N ARG A 125 -13.10 -19.66 3.69
CA ARG A 125 -12.06 -20.66 3.42
C ARG A 125 -10.93 -20.02 2.63
N CYS A 126 -9.68 -20.24 3.07
CA CYS A 126 -8.48 -19.86 2.34
C CYS A 126 -7.83 -21.11 1.73
N GLU A 127 -7.65 -21.12 0.42
CA GLU A 127 -6.97 -22.19 -0.31
C GLU A 127 -5.64 -21.64 -0.85
N PHE A 128 -4.54 -22.24 -0.42
CA PHE A 128 -3.18 -21.88 -0.81
C PHE A 128 -2.63 -22.87 -1.83
N ASN A 129 -1.55 -22.49 -2.50
CA ASN A 129 -0.94 -23.31 -3.58
C ASN A 129 -1.95 -23.65 -4.68
N CYS A 130 -2.88 -22.73 -4.97
CA CYS A 130 -3.93 -22.90 -5.96
C CYS A 130 -3.54 -22.29 -7.29
N THR A 131 -3.73 -23.05 -8.37
CA THR A 131 -3.61 -22.53 -9.73
C THR A 131 -5.01 -22.38 -10.34
N ILE A 132 -5.36 -21.15 -10.71
CA ILE A 132 -6.59 -20.89 -11.45
C ILE A 132 -6.30 -21.16 -12.94
N ASN A 133 -7.00 -22.14 -13.50
CA ASN A 133 -6.82 -22.57 -14.89
C ASN A 133 -7.69 -21.78 -15.86
N SER A 134 -8.92 -21.46 -15.46
CA SER A 134 -9.82 -20.65 -16.27
C SER A 134 -10.84 -19.90 -15.43
N LEU A 135 -11.29 -18.77 -15.98
CA LEU A 135 -12.39 -17.96 -15.48
C LEU A 135 -13.37 -17.77 -16.62
N VAL A 136 -14.63 -18.17 -16.42
CA VAL A 136 -15.69 -17.99 -17.41
C VAL A 136 -16.86 -17.31 -16.76
N GLN A 137 -17.23 -16.13 -17.25
CA GLN A 137 -18.33 -15.36 -16.71
C GLN A 137 -19.61 -15.59 -17.50
N SER A 138 -20.71 -15.80 -16.81
CA SER A 138 -22.10 -15.75 -17.29
C SER A 138 -22.79 -14.45 -16.85
N GLU A 139 -24.08 -14.30 -17.15
CA GLU A 139 -24.88 -13.18 -16.64
C GLU A 139 -25.06 -13.23 -15.12
N ARG A 140 -25.09 -14.42 -14.53
CA ARG A 140 -25.42 -14.64 -13.13
C ARG A 140 -24.23 -14.98 -12.25
N ASP A 141 -23.21 -15.61 -12.81
CA ASP A 141 -22.14 -16.24 -12.06
C ASP A 141 -20.81 -16.16 -12.79
N VAL A 142 -19.74 -16.44 -12.06
CA VAL A 142 -18.39 -16.64 -12.58
C VAL A 142 -17.95 -18.08 -12.24
N LEU A 143 -17.69 -18.88 -13.24
CA LEU A 143 -17.12 -20.21 -13.08
C LEU A 143 -15.60 -20.09 -12.97
N VAL A 144 -15.06 -20.58 -11.86
CA VAL A 144 -13.63 -20.64 -11.56
C VAL A 144 -13.17 -22.08 -11.56
N ASN A 145 -12.21 -22.42 -12.42
CA ASN A 145 -11.59 -23.75 -12.46
C ASN A 145 -10.24 -23.69 -11.73
N ILE A 146 -10.11 -24.50 -10.67
CA ILE A 146 -8.93 -24.57 -9.81
C ILE A 146 -8.27 -25.93 -9.96
N ASN A 147 -6.95 -25.96 -10.15
CA ASN A 147 -6.13 -27.17 -10.20
C ASN A 147 -6.67 -28.23 -11.17
N GLN A 148 -7.37 -27.81 -12.23
CA GLN A 148 -8.01 -28.65 -13.27
C GLN A 148 -9.10 -29.63 -12.77
N GLN A 149 -9.44 -29.62 -11.48
CA GLN A 149 -10.33 -30.61 -10.87
C GLN A 149 -11.48 -30.00 -10.08
N HIS A 150 -11.30 -28.81 -9.53
CA HIS A 150 -12.29 -28.17 -8.66
C HIS A 150 -12.94 -26.97 -9.35
N LEU A 151 -14.27 -26.96 -9.36
CA LEU A 151 -15.07 -25.91 -9.99
C LEU A 151 -15.87 -25.17 -8.93
N LEU A 152 -15.63 -23.85 -8.82
CA LEU A 152 -16.43 -22.94 -8.03
C LEU A 152 -17.35 -22.12 -8.94
N LEU A 153 -18.59 -21.95 -8.52
CA LEU A 153 -19.56 -21.07 -9.18
C LEU A 153 -19.85 -19.90 -8.24
N SER A 154 -19.32 -18.74 -8.56
CA SER A 154 -19.31 -17.56 -7.69
C SER A 154 -20.27 -16.51 -8.19
N ARG A 155 -21.07 -15.89 -7.29
CA ARG A 155 -21.92 -14.75 -7.63
C ARG A 155 -21.08 -13.48 -7.91
N LEU A 156 -19.97 -13.31 -7.19
CA LEU A 156 -19.01 -12.23 -7.38
C LEU A 156 -17.58 -12.77 -7.34
N LEU A 157 -16.73 -12.34 -8.27
CA LEU A 157 -15.31 -12.60 -8.25
C LEU A 157 -14.53 -11.29 -8.04
N VAL A 158 -13.66 -11.26 -7.02
CA VAL A 158 -12.81 -10.12 -6.71
C VAL A 158 -11.36 -10.45 -7.04
N GLY A 159 -10.76 -9.70 -7.95
CA GLY A 159 -9.33 -9.76 -8.25
C GLY A 159 -8.53 -8.90 -7.28
N ALA A 160 -7.83 -9.53 -6.34
CA ALA A 160 -6.88 -8.94 -5.39
C ALA A 160 -5.47 -9.54 -5.59
N ASP A 161 -5.18 -10.04 -6.78
CA ASP A 161 -4.02 -10.85 -7.19
C ASP A 161 -2.82 -10.01 -7.66
N GLY A 162 -2.78 -8.77 -7.21
CA GLY A 162 -1.61 -7.90 -7.29
C GLY A 162 -1.31 -7.35 -8.68
N VAL A 163 -0.14 -6.76 -8.79
CA VAL A 163 0.31 -5.98 -9.95
C VAL A 163 0.27 -6.75 -11.28
N ASN A 164 0.50 -8.06 -11.24
CA ASN A 164 0.46 -8.96 -12.41
C ASN A 164 -0.88 -9.71 -12.54
N SER A 165 -1.98 -9.09 -12.09
CA SER A 165 -3.29 -9.70 -12.00
C SER A 165 -3.65 -10.58 -13.22
N MET A 166 -3.91 -11.85 -12.93
CA MET A 166 -4.42 -12.80 -13.88
C MET A 166 -5.91 -12.52 -14.16
N VAL A 167 -6.66 -12.18 -13.12
CA VAL A 167 -8.08 -11.80 -13.24
C VAL A 167 -8.25 -10.65 -14.23
N ARG A 168 -7.45 -9.58 -14.09
CA ARG A 168 -7.47 -8.43 -15.02
C ARG A 168 -7.22 -8.87 -16.47
N ARG A 169 -6.19 -9.70 -16.69
CA ARG A 169 -5.83 -10.18 -18.03
C ARG A 169 -6.92 -11.06 -18.63
N THR A 170 -7.42 -12.03 -17.88
CA THR A 170 -8.46 -12.96 -18.34
C THR A 170 -9.75 -12.23 -18.68
N MET A 171 -10.12 -11.25 -17.87
CA MET A 171 -11.29 -10.42 -18.13
C MET A 171 -11.06 -9.32 -19.17
N GLN A 172 -9.87 -9.25 -19.77
CA GLN A 172 -9.50 -8.27 -20.78
C GLN A 172 -9.79 -6.83 -20.33
N LEU A 173 -9.54 -6.52 -19.05
CA LEU A 173 -9.67 -5.17 -18.52
C LEU A 173 -8.46 -4.36 -18.96
N PRO A 174 -8.66 -3.21 -19.67
CA PRO A 174 -7.56 -2.47 -20.26
C PRO A 174 -6.61 -1.91 -19.22
N LEU A 175 -5.31 -2.04 -19.45
CA LEU A 175 -4.25 -1.57 -18.58
C LEU A 175 -3.46 -0.47 -19.26
N THR A 176 -3.42 0.70 -18.65
CA THR A 176 -2.46 1.74 -18.96
C THR A 176 -1.26 1.55 -18.05
N HIS A 177 -0.07 1.50 -18.61
CA HIS A 177 1.15 1.41 -17.84
C HIS A 177 2.22 2.31 -18.46
N TRP A 178 3.07 2.87 -17.61
CA TRP A 178 4.32 3.48 -18.04
C TRP A 178 5.43 3.13 -17.05
N ASP A 179 6.57 2.84 -17.62
CA ASP A 179 7.78 2.59 -16.87
C ASP A 179 8.34 3.93 -16.37
N TYR A 180 8.65 3.99 -15.09
CA TYR A 180 9.33 5.15 -14.54
C TYR A 180 10.81 5.20 -14.91
N GLN A 181 11.34 4.14 -15.56
CA GLN A 181 12.76 3.94 -15.81
C GLN A 181 13.58 4.07 -14.53
N GLN A 182 13.04 3.50 -13.46
CA GLN A 182 13.65 3.46 -12.15
C GLN A 182 13.49 2.07 -11.53
N GLN A 183 14.45 1.70 -10.70
CA GLN A 183 14.39 0.54 -9.83
C GLN A 183 14.47 0.98 -8.38
N ALA A 184 13.73 0.31 -7.50
CA ALA A 184 13.87 0.47 -6.07
C ALA A 184 14.74 -0.65 -5.51
N ILE A 185 15.80 -0.28 -4.81
CA ILE A 185 16.63 -1.18 -3.99
C ILE A 185 16.09 -1.13 -2.57
N VAL A 186 15.83 -2.30 -1.99
CA VAL A 186 15.35 -2.44 -0.62
C VAL A 186 16.27 -3.32 0.20
N GLY A 187 16.31 -3.05 1.49
CA GLY A 187 17.07 -3.82 2.47
C GLY A 187 16.91 -3.26 3.87
N THR A 188 17.40 -3.98 4.86
CA THR A 188 17.47 -3.54 6.25
C THR A 188 18.88 -3.12 6.59
N ILE A 189 19.02 -2.02 7.32
CA ILE A 189 20.30 -1.41 7.71
C ILE A 189 20.37 -1.23 9.22
N ILE A 190 21.60 -1.20 9.74
CA ILE A 190 21.93 -0.69 11.07
C ILE A 190 22.65 0.64 10.90
N CYS A 191 22.29 1.62 11.73
CA CYS A 191 22.87 2.95 11.79
C CYS A 191 23.58 3.15 13.14
N ASP A 192 24.60 3.97 13.17
CA ASP A 192 25.29 4.31 14.43
C ASP A 192 24.38 5.18 15.32
N GLU A 193 23.65 6.11 14.70
CA GLU A 193 22.73 7.01 15.40
C GLU A 193 21.30 6.46 15.41
N PRO A 194 20.53 6.63 16.49
CA PRO A 194 19.15 6.19 16.56
C PRO A 194 18.25 7.00 15.63
N HIS A 195 17.27 6.34 15.01
CA HIS A 195 16.33 6.99 14.09
C HIS A 195 15.32 7.95 14.78
N ASN A 196 15.18 7.88 16.10
CA ASN A 196 14.30 8.74 16.93
C ASN A 196 12.82 8.77 16.47
N ASN A 197 12.33 7.67 15.89
CA ASN A 197 10.98 7.54 15.31
C ASN A 197 10.69 8.55 14.20
N ILE A 198 11.70 8.91 13.43
CA ILE A 198 11.58 9.84 12.32
C ILE A 198 11.74 9.06 11.02
N ALA A 199 10.71 9.09 10.16
CA ALA A 199 10.82 8.65 8.78
C ALA A 199 11.56 9.71 7.98
N ARG A 200 12.55 9.32 7.20
CA ARG A 200 13.39 10.26 6.44
C ARG A 200 13.37 9.95 4.96
N GLN A 201 13.37 10.99 4.14
CA GLN A 201 13.46 10.85 2.69
C GLN A 201 14.34 11.96 2.12
N VAL A 202 15.37 11.57 1.39
CA VAL A 202 16.19 12.49 0.61
C VAL A 202 15.90 12.32 -0.87
N PHE A 203 15.74 13.44 -1.57
CA PHE A 203 15.66 13.49 -3.02
C PHE A 203 17.05 13.67 -3.61
N LEU A 204 17.54 12.60 -4.24
CA LEU A 204 18.79 12.59 -4.99
C LEU A 204 18.50 12.90 -6.47
N PRO A 205 19.51 13.27 -7.27
CA PRO A 205 19.32 13.52 -8.71
C PRO A 205 18.68 12.35 -9.47
N ASP A 206 18.99 11.11 -9.08
CA ASP A 206 18.52 9.88 -9.75
C ASP A 206 17.22 9.33 -9.16
N GLY A 207 16.74 9.87 -8.05
CA GLY A 207 15.52 9.45 -7.37
C GLY A 207 15.60 9.49 -5.85
N PRO A 208 14.52 9.20 -5.14
CA PRO A 208 14.47 9.29 -3.69
C PRO A 208 15.11 8.09 -2.99
N LEU A 209 15.73 8.39 -1.85
CA LEU A 209 16.14 7.42 -0.84
C LEU A 209 15.32 7.65 0.43
N ALA A 210 14.57 6.63 0.87
CA ALA A 210 13.85 6.63 2.13
C ALA A 210 14.57 5.78 3.17
N LEU A 211 14.59 6.28 4.43
CA LEU A 211 15.03 5.58 5.63
C LEU A 211 13.83 5.47 6.56
N LEU A 212 13.30 4.25 6.70
CA LEU A 212 12.06 3.97 7.41
C LEU A 212 12.37 3.30 8.75
N PRO A 213 11.98 3.88 9.89
CA PRO A 213 12.32 3.37 11.22
C PRO A 213 11.71 1.99 11.48
N LEU A 214 12.50 1.06 11.97
CA LEU A 214 12.08 -0.27 12.41
C LEU A 214 11.98 -0.33 13.95
N PRO A 215 11.44 -1.40 14.56
CA PRO A 215 11.28 -1.51 16.01
C PRO A 215 12.54 -1.24 16.81
N GLN A 216 13.71 -1.69 16.34
CA GLN A 216 15.00 -1.42 17.00
C GLN A 216 15.44 0.03 16.73
N PRO A 217 15.92 0.76 17.76
CA PRO A 217 16.22 2.20 17.66
C PRO A 217 17.21 2.60 16.56
N ASN A 218 18.13 1.71 16.22
CA ASN A 218 19.19 1.94 15.24
C ASN A 218 19.00 1.14 13.93
N LYS A 219 17.82 0.54 13.71
CA LYS A 219 17.51 -0.17 12.46
C LYS A 219 16.52 0.61 11.61
N CYS A 220 16.78 0.64 10.31
CA CYS A 220 15.86 1.16 9.32
C CYS A 220 15.70 0.19 8.15
N SER A 221 14.54 0.21 7.51
CA SER A 221 14.36 -0.29 6.16
C SER A 221 14.68 0.82 5.17
N ILE A 222 15.37 0.50 4.08
CA ILE A 222 15.66 1.44 3.00
C ILE A 222 14.79 1.16 1.78
N VAL A 223 14.43 2.23 1.07
CA VAL A 223 13.89 2.19 -0.28
C VAL A 223 14.65 3.22 -1.11
N TRP A 224 15.60 2.76 -1.92
CA TRP A 224 16.43 3.61 -2.75
C TRP A 224 16.01 3.48 -4.21
N SER A 225 15.29 4.46 -4.71
CA SER A 225 14.85 4.52 -6.10
C SER A 225 15.92 5.24 -6.93
N CYS A 226 16.36 4.62 -8.03
CA CYS A 226 17.34 5.22 -8.94
C CYS A 226 17.20 4.65 -10.36
N ALA A 227 17.94 5.24 -11.32
CA ALA A 227 18.00 4.73 -12.68
C ALA A 227 18.50 3.27 -12.73
N PRO A 228 18.08 2.45 -13.71
CA PRO A 228 18.44 1.03 -13.78
C PRO A 228 19.94 0.77 -13.79
N GLU A 229 20.71 1.61 -14.50
CA GLU A 229 22.18 1.50 -14.58
C GLU A 229 22.82 1.76 -13.21
N ARG A 230 22.31 2.76 -12.48
CA ARG A 230 22.75 3.06 -11.12
C ARG A 230 22.38 1.94 -10.15
N ALA A 231 21.17 1.40 -10.26
CA ALA A 231 20.73 0.27 -9.46
C ALA A 231 21.63 -0.97 -9.68
N ALA A 232 21.94 -1.30 -10.93
CA ALA A 232 22.85 -2.39 -11.27
C ALA A 232 24.25 -2.18 -10.67
N ALA A 233 24.79 -0.97 -10.75
CA ALA A 233 26.07 -0.64 -10.15
C ALA A 233 26.04 -0.79 -8.62
N LEU A 234 24.99 -0.29 -7.94
CA LEU A 234 24.83 -0.40 -6.49
C LEU A 234 24.66 -1.86 -6.03
N LEU A 235 23.95 -2.68 -6.79
CA LEU A 235 23.76 -4.10 -6.49
C LEU A 235 25.02 -4.93 -6.67
N ALA A 236 25.91 -4.53 -7.59
CA ALA A 236 27.19 -5.19 -7.85
C ALA A 236 28.28 -4.84 -6.81
N MET A 237 28.08 -3.81 -5.98
CA MET A 237 29.02 -3.45 -4.92
C MET A 237 29.08 -4.53 -3.84
N ASP A 238 30.22 -4.68 -3.17
CA ASP A 238 30.28 -5.37 -1.89
C ASP A 238 29.49 -4.61 -0.80
N ASP A 239 29.28 -5.24 0.35
CA ASP A 239 28.46 -4.66 1.41
C ASP A 239 29.10 -3.40 2.04
N LEU A 240 30.42 -3.34 2.10
CA LEU A 240 31.13 -2.17 2.63
C LEU A 240 30.99 -0.97 1.68
N SER A 241 31.28 -1.17 0.39
CA SER A 241 31.16 -0.13 -0.64
C SER A 241 29.72 0.38 -0.76
N PHE A 242 28.74 -0.51 -0.72
CA PHE A 242 27.32 -0.12 -0.71
C PHE A 242 26.96 0.68 0.54
N SER A 243 27.40 0.25 1.72
CA SER A 243 27.15 0.95 2.99
C SER A 243 27.75 2.37 3.00
N GLN A 244 28.95 2.53 2.44
CA GLN A 244 29.59 3.86 2.26
C GLN A 244 28.78 4.74 1.29
N ALA A 245 28.38 4.18 0.14
CA ALA A 245 27.55 4.90 -0.82
C ALA A 245 26.20 5.33 -0.22
N LEU A 246 25.57 4.47 0.58
CA LEU A 246 24.31 4.75 1.26
C LEU A 246 24.48 5.83 2.35
N THR A 247 25.56 5.75 3.13
CA THR A 247 25.91 6.77 4.16
C THR A 247 26.05 8.14 3.50
N ALA A 248 26.80 8.22 2.40
CA ALA A 248 26.96 9.47 1.65
C ALA A 248 25.64 9.97 1.07
N ALA A 249 24.84 9.09 0.44
CA ALA A 249 23.57 9.44 -0.17
C ALA A 249 22.53 9.96 0.86
N SER A 250 22.62 9.50 2.10
CA SER A 250 21.74 9.96 3.20
C SER A 250 22.27 11.21 3.92
N ASN A 251 23.34 11.87 3.40
CA ASN A 251 24.05 12.96 4.08
C ASN A 251 24.52 12.59 5.50
N SER A 252 24.82 11.34 5.75
CA SER A 252 25.25 10.79 7.05
C SER A 252 24.31 11.15 8.21
N VAL A 253 23.01 11.36 7.93
CA VAL A 253 22.00 11.84 8.92
C VAL A 253 21.79 10.89 10.10
N LEU A 254 22.21 9.63 9.96
CA LEU A 254 22.16 8.58 11.00
C LEU A 254 23.58 8.01 11.29
N GLY A 255 24.63 8.80 11.00
CA GLY A 255 26.01 8.33 11.09
C GLY A 255 26.35 7.27 10.05
N PRO A 256 27.43 6.51 10.24
CA PRO A 256 27.76 5.34 9.43
C PRO A 256 26.61 4.32 9.37
N ILE A 257 26.37 3.80 8.17
CA ILE A 257 25.30 2.83 7.91
C ILE A 257 25.93 1.51 7.46
N ASN A 258 25.37 0.39 7.94
CA ASN A 258 25.76 -0.95 7.53
C ASN A 258 24.56 -1.76 7.06
N ILE A 259 24.65 -2.35 5.86
CA ILE A 259 23.59 -3.25 5.34
C ILE A 259 23.57 -4.55 6.15
N GLN A 260 22.35 -5.05 6.46
CA GLN A 260 22.14 -6.25 7.28
C GLN A 260 21.48 -7.40 6.51
N THR A 261 20.83 -7.11 5.40
CA THR A 261 20.14 -8.12 4.60
C THR A 261 20.61 -8.09 3.15
N PRO A 262 20.48 -9.19 2.42
CA PRO A 262 20.66 -9.16 0.98
C PRO A 262 19.80 -8.05 0.35
N ARG A 263 20.42 -7.30 -0.54
CA ARG A 263 19.75 -6.25 -1.30
C ARG A 263 18.82 -6.87 -2.35
N GLN A 264 17.60 -6.42 -2.38
CA GLN A 264 16.63 -6.80 -3.42
C GLN A 264 16.29 -5.59 -4.27
N SER A 265 15.95 -5.80 -5.53
CA SER A 265 15.46 -4.72 -6.38
C SER A 265 14.23 -5.12 -7.16
N PHE A 266 13.41 -4.13 -7.49
CA PHE A 266 12.26 -4.29 -8.36
C PHE A 266 12.02 -3.05 -9.21
N ASN A 267 11.50 -3.27 -10.41
CA ASN A 267 11.19 -2.19 -11.34
C ASN A 267 10.01 -1.35 -10.83
N LEU A 268 10.13 -0.05 -10.95
CA LEU A 268 9.07 0.89 -10.63
C LEU A 268 8.26 1.18 -11.89
N THR A 269 7.04 0.67 -11.92
CA THR A 269 6.11 0.84 -13.03
C THR A 269 4.78 1.31 -12.49
N MET A 270 4.25 2.39 -13.03
CA MET A 270 2.87 2.75 -12.80
C MET A 270 1.96 1.89 -13.64
N ARG A 271 0.92 1.36 -13.03
CA ARG A 271 -0.10 0.56 -13.69
C ARG A 271 -1.48 1.01 -13.22
N TYR A 272 -2.36 1.20 -14.17
CA TYR A 272 -3.70 1.67 -13.90
C TYR A 272 -4.67 1.04 -14.88
N SER A 273 -5.65 0.30 -14.37
CA SER A 273 -6.69 -0.26 -15.20
C SER A 273 -7.73 0.82 -15.53
N SER A 274 -8.02 1.01 -16.80
CA SER A 274 -9.03 2.00 -17.22
C SER A 274 -10.46 1.54 -16.94
N SER A 275 -10.67 0.25 -16.64
CA SER A 275 -11.91 -0.29 -16.09
C SER A 275 -11.58 -1.27 -14.97
N TRP A 276 -12.27 -1.17 -13.84
CA TRP A 276 -12.03 -2.01 -12.66
C TRP A 276 -13.07 -3.10 -12.48
N GLN A 277 -14.10 -3.12 -13.32
CA GLN A 277 -15.14 -4.12 -13.26
C GLN A 277 -15.59 -4.54 -14.66
N ARG A 278 -16.07 -5.77 -14.77
CA ARG A 278 -16.76 -6.30 -15.94
C ARG A 278 -17.76 -7.37 -15.49
N GLY A 279 -19.06 -7.08 -15.69
CA GLY A 279 -20.12 -7.99 -15.23
C GLY A 279 -20.05 -8.23 -13.72
N ARG A 280 -19.75 -9.45 -13.32
CA ARG A 280 -19.64 -9.91 -11.93
C ARG A 280 -18.19 -10.06 -11.43
N VAL A 281 -17.28 -9.39 -12.09
CA VAL A 281 -15.85 -9.37 -11.72
C VAL A 281 -15.43 -7.95 -11.39
N VAL A 282 -14.70 -7.76 -10.29
CA VAL A 282 -14.18 -6.46 -9.84
C VAL A 282 -12.73 -6.60 -9.40
N LEU A 283 -11.92 -5.57 -9.67
CA LEU A 283 -10.52 -5.46 -9.22
C LEU A 283 -10.39 -4.54 -8.03
N VAL A 284 -9.48 -4.86 -7.12
CA VAL A 284 -9.13 -4.05 -5.95
C VAL A 284 -7.61 -3.93 -5.82
N ALA A 285 -7.14 -2.88 -5.17
CA ALA A 285 -5.73 -2.65 -4.85
C ALA A 285 -4.80 -2.74 -6.08
N ASP A 286 -3.63 -3.37 -5.93
CA ASP A 286 -2.62 -3.47 -7.00
C ASP A 286 -3.11 -4.19 -8.26
N ALA A 287 -4.21 -4.97 -8.20
CA ALA A 287 -4.82 -5.54 -9.39
C ALA A 287 -5.50 -4.47 -10.26
N ALA A 288 -6.04 -3.42 -9.65
CA ALA A 288 -6.66 -2.28 -10.31
C ALA A 288 -5.66 -1.15 -10.63
N HIS A 289 -4.77 -0.86 -9.69
CA HIS A 289 -3.79 0.25 -9.78
C HIS A 289 -2.55 -0.06 -8.96
N SER A 290 -1.39 0.25 -9.51
CA SER A 290 -0.11 0.22 -8.80
C SER A 290 0.57 1.57 -8.98
N ILE A 291 0.86 2.25 -7.88
CA ILE A 291 1.44 3.59 -7.88
C ILE A 291 2.91 3.54 -7.46
N HIS A 292 3.65 4.58 -7.79
CA HIS A 292 5.04 4.72 -7.34
C HIS A 292 5.09 4.66 -5.80
N PRO A 293 6.04 3.91 -5.19
CA PRO A 293 6.13 3.72 -3.74
C PRO A 293 6.58 4.97 -2.97
N LEU A 294 6.46 6.17 -3.54
CA LEU A 294 6.67 7.42 -2.81
C LEU A 294 5.77 7.42 -1.56
N ALA A 295 6.41 7.46 -0.41
CA ALA A 295 5.77 7.45 0.91
C ALA A 295 4.90 6.21 1.24
N GLY A 296 5.09 5.06 0.59
CA GLY A 296 4.42 3.81 0.93
C GLY A 296 2.89 3.80 0.77
N GLN A 297 2.33 4.62 -0.11
CA GLN A 297 0.88 4.83 -0.23
C GLN A 297 0.09 3.70 -0.89
N GLY A 298 0.73 2.76 -1.60
CA GLY A 298 0.04 1.71 -2.35
C GLY A 298 -0.86 0.83 -1.48
N MET A 299 -0.36 0.35 -0.34
CA MET A 299 -1.16 -0.46 0.59
C MET A 299 -2.31 0.34 1.21
N ASN A 300 -2.09 1.60 1.56
CA ASN A 300 -3.14 2.46 2.12
C ASN A 300 -4.31 2.62 1.14
N LEU A 301 -4.01 2.88 -0.13
CA LEU A 301 -5.04 3.01 -1.16
C LEU A 301 -5.80 1.70 -1.36
N GLY A 302 -5.10 0.55 -1.39
CA GLY A 302 -5.71 -0.77 -1.50
C GLY A 302 -6.62 -1.13 -0.32
N LEU A 303 -6.26 -0.75 0.90
CA LEU A 303 -7.11 -0.94 2.09
C LEU A 303 -8.37 -0.08 2.01
N MET A 304 -8.28 1.14 1.46
CA MET A 304 -9.47 1.97 1.22
C MET A 304 -10.36 1.38 0.14
N ASP A 305 -9.81 0.74 -0.89
CA ASP A 305 -10.60 0.08 -1.93
C ASP A 305 -11.44 -1.06 -1.34
N VAL A 306 -10.83 -1.92 -0.55
CA VAL A 306 -11.54 -3.07 0.03
C VAL A 306 -12.56 -2.62 1.09
N ALA A 307 -12.29 -1.56 1.84
CA ALA A 307 -13.24 -0.97 2.76
C ALA A 307 -14.47 -0.38 2.03
N ALA A 308 -14.25 0.32 0.91
CA ALA A 308 -15.31 0.87 0.09
C ALA A 308 -16.17 -0.22 -0.58
N LEU A 309 -15.53 -1.28 -1.11
CA LEU A 309 -16.26 -2.41 -1.70
C LEU A 309 -17.10 -3.13 -0.65
N ALA A 310 -16.53 -3.39 0.53
CA ALA A 310 -17.25 -4.03 1.64
C ALA A 310 -18.42 -3.18 2.13
N GLU A 311 -18.27 -1.85 2.21
CA GLU A 311 -19.36 -0.92 2.57
C GLU A 311 -20.52 -1.04 1.57
N LEU A 312 -20.25 -1.01 0.27
CA LEU A 312 -21.28 -1.10 -0.76
C LEU A 312 -21.96 -2.47 -0.79
N ILE A 313 -21.22 -3.56 -0.57
CA ILE A 313 -21.79 -4.91 -0.45
C ILE A 313 -22.71 -4.99 0.78
N SER A 314 -22.27 -4.46 1.91
CA SER A 314 -23.09 -4.43 3.14
C SER A 314 -24.36 -3.61 2.97
N GLU A 315 -24.30 -2.43 2.34
CA GLU A 315 -25.47 -1.63 2.01
C GLU A 315 -26.47 -2.41 1.12
N ALA A 316 -25.96 -3.06 0.06
CA ALA A 316 -26.80 -3.85 -0.84
C ALA A 316 -27.52 -5.00 -0.12
N LEU A 317 -26.83 -5.72 0.77
CA LEU A 317 -27.43 -6.81 1.55
C LEU A 317 -28.50 -6.29 2.53
N ALA A 318 -28.25 -5.16 3.19
CA ALA A 318 -29.21 -4.53 4.08
C ALA A 318 -30.50 -4.13 3.35
N ASP A 319 -30.37 -3.70 2.09
CA ASP A 319 -31.50 -3.30 1.23
C ASP A 319 -32.11 -4.49 0.45
N ASN A 320 -31.66 -5.73 0.69
CA ASN A 320 -32.04 -6.94 -0.07
C ASN A 320 -31.78 -6.84 -1.58
N ASN A 321 -30.76 -6.08 -1.99
CA ASN A 321 -30.33 -5.95 -3.36
C ASN A 321 -29.22 -6.98 -3.71
N ASP A 322 -29.05 -7.27 -4.99
CA ASP A 322 -27.94 -8.11 -5.46
C ASP A 322 -26.60 -7.35 -5.36
N PHE A 323 -25.77 -7.75 -4.41
CA PHE A 323 -24.44 -7.14 -4.17
C PHE A 323 -23.46 -7.33 -5.32
N SER A 324 -23.74 -8.23 -6.26
CA SER A 324 -22.86 -8.54 -7.40
C SER A 324 -23.29 -7.85 -8.71
N GLU A 325 -24.32 -7.01 -8.66
CA GLU A 325 -24.78 -6.27 -9.84
C GLU A 325 -23.73 -5.27 -10.36
N SER A 326 -23.63 -5.19 -11.69
CA SER A 326 -22.76 -4.22 -12.36
C SER A 326 -23.01 -2.77 -11.97
N ARG A 327 -24.23 -2.42 -11.53
CA ARG A 327 -24.56 -1.07 -11.05
C ARG A 327 -23.80 -0.72 -9.78
N LEU A 328 -23.74 -1.63 -8.81
CA LEU A 328 -22.99 -1.48 -7.57
C LEU A 328 -21.50 -1.41 -7.86
N LEU A 329 -21.00 -2.34 -8.70
CA LEU A 329 -19.57 -2.41 -9.04
C LEU A 329 -19.11 -1.15 -9.81
N ARG A 330 -19.95 -0.56 -10.64
CA ARG A 330 -19.69 0.74 -11.27
C ARG A 330 -19.69 1.90 -10.26
N ARG A 331 -20.53 1.85 -9.20
CA ARG A 331 -20.50 2.85 -8.11
C ARG A 331 -19.17 2.78 -7.36
N TYR A 332 -18.72 1.57 -7.03
CA TYR A 332 -17.39 1.31 -6.44
C TYR A 332 -16.27 1.85 -7.34
N GLU A 333 -16.26 1.46 -8.61
CA GLU A 333 -15.24 1.88 -9.58
C GLU A 333 -15.15 3.41 -9.65
N ARG A 334 -16.27 4.12 -9.82
CA ARG A 334 -16.26 5.59 -9.90
C ARG A 334 -15.72 6.25 -8.65
N TRP A 335 -16.14 5.75 -7.49
CA TRP A 335 -15.69 6.27 -6.21
C TRP A 335 -14.17 6.12 -6.04
N ARG A 336 -13.67 4.90 -6.09
CA ARG A 336 -12.27 4.63 -5.80
C ARG A 336 -11.32 5.10 -6.90
N LYS A 337 -11.79 5.10 -8.12
CA LYS A 337 -11.04 5.57 -9.27
C LYS A 337 -10.75 7.07 -9.22
N ALA A 338 -11.68 7.88 -8.75
CA ALA A 338 -11.48 9.32 -8.56
C ALA A 338 -10.37 9.58 -7.54
N GLU A 339 -10.36 8.84 -6.40
CA GLU A 339 -9.32 8.93 -5.38
C GLU A 339 -7.95 8.47 -5.91
N ALA A 340 -7.89 7.33 -6.59
CA ALA A 340 -6.66 6.83 -7.19
C ALA A 340 -6.08 7.82 -8.22
N GLN A 341 -6.90 8.40 -9.10
CA GLN A 341 -6.47 9.37 -10.08
C GLN A 341 -5.95 10.66 -9.44
N THR A 342 -6.58 11.13 -8.38
CA THR A 342 -6.13 12.29 -7.61
C THR A 342 -4.73 12.03 -7.03
N LEU A 343 -4.52 10.87 -6.42
CA LEU A 343 -3.23 10.50 -5.85
C LEU A 343 -2.15 10.31 -6.93
N ILE A 344 -2.48 9.64 -8.04
CA ILE A 344 -1.57 9.48 -9.19
C ILE A 344 -1.16 10.84 -9.75
N GLY A 345 -2.13 11.75 -9.93
CA GLY A 345 -1.86 13.11 -10.41
C GLY A 345 -0.93 13.88 -9.46
N ALA A 346 -1.18 13.81 -8.15
CA ALA A 346 -0.32 14.44 -7.15
C ALA A 346 1.11 13.87 -7.17
N MET A 347 1.27 12.54 -7.28
CA MET A 347 2.58 11.88 -7.37
C MET A 347 3.32 12.24 -8.65
N GLU A 348 2.62 12.38 -9.77
CA GLU A 348 3.23 12.77 -11.05
C GLU A 348 3.72 14.22 -11.03
N VAL A 349 2.92 15.14 -10.47
CA VAL A 349 3.34 16.54 -10.26
C VAL A 349 4.57 16.59 -9.34
N PHE A 350 4.53 15.84 -8.25
CA PHE A 350 5.64 15.77 -7.32
C PHE A 350 6.91 15.22 -7.98
N LYS A 351 6.81 14.08 -8.69
CA LYS A 351 7.93 13.48 -9.42
C LYS A 351 8.54 14.46 -10.43
N ARG A 352 7.72 15.08 -11.29
CA ARG A 352 8.21 16.05 -12.29
C ARG A 352 8.88 17.26 -11.66
N GLY A 353 8.39 17.71 -10.50
CA GLY A 353 9.02 18.78 -9.72
C GLY A 353 10.41 18.42 -9.19
N PHE A 354 10.62 17.14 -8.81
CA PHE A 354 11.86 16.69 -8.19
C PHE A 354 12.88 16.05 -9.13
N SER A 355 12.47 15.55 -10.30
CA SER A 355 13.38 14.88 -11.25
C SER A 355 14.06 15.81 -12.24
N ASN A 356 13.84 17.14 -12.16
CA ASN A 356 14.37 18.06 -13.16
C ASN A 356 15.73 18.61 -12.75
N THR A 357 16.71 18.48 -13.65
CA THR A 357 18.11 18.90 -13.44
C THR A 357 18.37 20.37 -13.80
N GLN A 358 17.40 21.07 -14.41
CA GLN A 358 17.59 22.47 -14.84
C GLN A 358 17.75 23.41 -13.63
N PRO A 359 18.77 24.31 -13.62
CA PRO A 359 19.06 25.18 -12.48
C PRO A 359 17.90 26.06 -12.03
N LEU A 360 17.10 26.56 -12.97
CA LEU A 360 15.94 27.41 -12.69
C LEU A 360 14.84 26.63 -11.96
N LEU A 361 14.61 25.37 -12.34
CA LEU A 361 13.62 24.51 -11.72
C LEU A 361 14.08 23.99 -10.35
N LYS A 362 15.39 23.79 -10.15
CA LYS A 362 15.97 23.55 -8.81
C LYS A 362 15.70 24.72 -7.86
N LEU A 363 15.86 25.97 -8.34
CA LEU A 363 15.55 27.14 -7.52
C LEU A 363 14.04 27.24 -7.20
N VAL A 364 13.18 27.03 -8.20
CA VAL A 364 11.71 27.01 -7.99
C VAL A 364 11.34 25.89 -7.00
N ARG A 365 11.95 24.72 -7.08
CA ARG A 365 11.74 23.62 -6.14
C ARG A 365 12.17 23.99 -4.71
N ALA A 366 13.36 24.57 -4.55
CA ALA A 366 13.86 25.01 -3.25
C ALA A 366 12.96 26.08 -2.62
N VAL A 367 12.50 27.04 -3.42
CA VAL A 367 11.57 28.08 -2.97
C VAL A 367 10.19 27.49 -2.67
N SER A 368 9.69 26.54 -3.46
CA SER A 368 8.39 25.88 -3.23
C SER A 368 8.40 25.04 -1.96
N MET A 369 9.46 24.24 -1.71
CA MET A 369 9.59 23.46 -0.47
C MET A 369 9.67 24.37 0.75
N SER A 370 10.51 25.41 0.69
CA SER A 370 10.61 26.41 1.78
C SER A 370 9.31 27.21 1.95
N GLY A 371 8.56 27.42 0.86
CA GLY A 371 7.25 28.08 0.85
C GLY A 371 6.17 27.21 1.50
N VAL A 372 6.13 25.91 1.23
CA VAL A 372 5.20 24.98 1.89
C VAL A 372 5.42 24.95 3.39
N ASP A 373 6.67 24.95 3.84
CA ASP A 373 6.97 24.96 5.28
C ASP A 373 6.49 26.26 5.99
N LYS A 374 6.44 27.38 5.24
CA LYS A 374 5.97 28.69 5.73
C LYS A 374 4.45 28.93 5.56
N LEU A 375 3.72 28.00 4.89
CA LEU A 375 2.28 28.12 4.65
C LEU A 375 1.52 27.04 5.44
N PRO A 376 1.13 27.31 6.72
CA PRO A 376 0.53 26.30 7.60
C PRO A 376 -0.70 25.60 6.99
N TRP A 377 -1.57 26.35 6.31
CA TRP A 377 -2.78 25.79 5.70
C TRP A 377 -2.49 24.75 4.58
N LEU A 378 -1.43 24.98 3.79
CA LEU A 378 -1.02 24.07 2.72
C LEU A 378 -0.34 22.83 3.32
N LYS A 379 0.51 23.06 4.33
CA LYS A 379 1.17 22.00 5.09
C LYS A 379 0.13 21.06 5.74
N SER A 380 -0.88 21.60 6.40
CA SER A 380 -1.96 20.81 7.01
C SER A 380 -2.76 20.02 5.99
N LYS A 381 -3.02 20.54 4.78
CA LYS A 381 -3.67 19.77 3.71
C LYS A 381 -2.81 18.60 3.22
N ILE A 382 -1.51 18.82 3.04
CA ILE A 382 -0.58 17.75 2.63
C ILE A 382 -0.52 16.68 3.73
N ILE A 383 -0.44 17.08 4.98
CA ILE A 383 -0.45 16.16 6.13
C ILE A 383 -1.77 15.38 6.17
N ALA A 384 -2.92 16.04 6.05
CA ALA A 384 -4.22 15.37 6.04
C ALA A 384 -4.31 14.31 4.94
N ALA A 385 -3.79 14.60 3.74
CA ALA A 385 -3.71 13.63 2.65
C ALA A 385 -2.78 12.46 2.98
N ALA A 386 -1.59 12.72 3.53
CA ALA A 386 -0.62 11.68 3.92
C ALA A 386 -1.16 10.78 5.05
N LEU A 387 -1.91 11.36 5.99
CA LEU A 387 -2.57 10.64 7.09
C LEU A 387 -3.79 9.82 6.65
N GLY A 388 -4.23 9.96 5.38
CA GLY A 388 -5.45 9.36 4.88
C GLY A 388 -6.72 9.98 5.46
N ASN A 389 -6.66 11.22 5.92
CA ASN A 389 -7.79 11.97 6.47
C ASN A 389 -8.41 12.95 5.45
N SER A 390 -8.16 12.76 4.16
CA SER A 390 -8.70 13.58 3.07
C SER A 390 -9.38 12.72 2.02
N GLY A 391 -10.23 13.35 1.19
CA GLY A 391 -10.98 12.67 0.16
C GLY A 391 -12.29 12.04 0.68
N ASP A 392 -12.94 11.28 -0.18
CA ASP A 392 -14.18 10.55 0.14
C ASP A 392 -13.84 9.18 0.74
N LEU A 393 -13.71 9.15 2.07
CA LEU A 393 -13.28 7.96 2.82
C LEU A 393 -14.46 7.02 3.10
N PRO A 394 -14.25 5.69 3.00
CA PRO A 394 -15.18 4.71 3.53
C PRO A 394 -15.48 4.95 5.02
N LYS A 395 -16.69 4.68 5.47
CA LYS A 395 -17.14 4.94 6.86
C LYS A 395 -16.17 4.39 7.90
N LEU A 396 -15.66 3.18 7.70
CA LEU A 396 -14.70 2.52 8.60
C LEU A 396 -13.35 3.22 8.69
N ALA A 397 -12.98 3.99 7.67
CA ALA A 397 -11.72 4.71 7.60
C ALA A 397 -11.81 6.15 8.13
N GLN A 398 -13.03 6.66 8.37
CA GLN A 398 -13.24 8.03 8.85
C GLN A 398 -12.76 8.20 10.29
N PRO A 399 -12.25 9.40 10.65
CA PRO A 399 -11.95 9.72 12.03
C PRO A 399 -13.20 9.58 12.90
N GLN A 400 -13.07 8.86 14.02
CA GLN A 400 -14.16 8.85 15.00
C GLN A 400 -14.28 10.25 15.60
N VAL A 401 -15.43 10.87 15.41
CA VAL A 401 -15.79 12.10 16.14
C VAL A 401 -15.88 11.70 17.60
N LYS A 402 -14.93 12.13 18.43
CA LYS A 402 -15.09 12.05 19.88
C LYS A 402 -16.32 12.90 20.22
N THR A 403 -17.46 12.30 20.39
CA THR A 403 -18.57 12.93 21.09
C THR A 403 -18.03 13.31 22.47
N ALA A 404 -17.85 14.61 22.68
CA ALA A 404 -17.60 15.12 24.03
C ALA A 404 -18.82 14.73 24.85
N HIS A 405 -18.71 13.66 25.61
CA HIS A 405 -19.65 13.41 26.68
C HIS A 405 -19.39 14.51 27.71
N SER A 406 -20.34 15.42 27.78
CA SER A 406 -20.53 16.37 28.87
C SER A 406 -20.35 15.66 30.20
N ALA A 407 -19.33 16.08 30.95
CA ALA A 407 -19.22 15.83 32.37
C ALA A 407 -20.34 16.53 33.14
#